data_d11b60db728e8a560610a3598e337b02
#
_entry.id   d11b60db728e8a560610a3598e337b02
#
_cell.length_a   1.000
_cell.length_b   1.000
_cell.length_c   1.000
_cell.angle_alpha   90.00
_cell.angle_beta   90.00
_cell.angle_gamma   90.00
#
_symmetry.space_group_name_H-M   'P 1'
#
loop_
_entity.id
_entity.type
_entity.pdbx_description
1 polymer ?
#
loop_
_entity_poly.entity_id
_entity_poly.type
_entity_poly.pdbx_seq_one_letter_code
_entity_poly.pdbx_strand_id
1 'polypeptide(L)'
;MNNIVKNKKFFIAGCGGMLGEAFYKKFNKEYELKCTDIDVNEDWISYLDFRDYEAYNNDVTAFKPDWLFHLGAYTDLEYCELNSKDTYKTNTESVKHAVQIANELSIPLLYISTAGIFDGKKDVYDESSTPNPIGHYARSKYLGEKYVIENAKDYLICRAGWMMGGGQKKDKKFVNKIIKQIKEGKKELYIVDDKDGTPTYTIDFAKNVHLMIKNNLQGL
;
A
#
# COMPACT_ATOMS: atom_id res chain seq x y z
N MET A 1 11.52 31.13 -10.22
CA MET A 1 10.95 29.82 -9.85
C MET A 1 9.54 29.76 -10.42
N ASN A 2 9.33 28.95 -11.47
CA ASN A 2 8.00 28.80 -12.05
C ASN A 2 7.12 28.06 -11.04
N ASN A 3 6.11 28.75 -10.49
CA ASN A 3 5.04 28.10 -9.75
C ASN A 3 4.27 27.21 -10.73
N ILE A 4 4.62 25.93 -10.76
CA ILE A 4 3.80 24.91 -11.47
C ILE A 4 2.51 24.84 -10.68
N VAL A 5 1.41 25.33 -11.26
CA VAL A 5 0.08 25.17 -10.70
C VAL A 5 -0.21 23.67 -10.73
N LYS A 6 -0.25 23.04 -9.56
CA LYS A 6 -0.60 21.63 -9.41
C LYS A 6 -2.09 21.46 -9.66
N ASN A 7 -2.47 20.99 -10.85
CA ASN A 7 -3.87 20.92 -11.27
C ASN A 7 -4.64 19.72 -10.70
N LYS A 8 -3.97 18.72 -10.15
CA LYS A 8 -4.60 17.52 -9.58
C LYS A 8 -4.19 17.30 -8.13
N LYS A 9 -5.14 16.81 -7.34
CA LYS A 9 -5.00 16.54 -5.91
C LYS A 9 -5.08 15.04 -5.62
N PHE A 10 -4.16 14.51 -4.85
CA PHE A 10 -4.19 13.09 -4.45
C PHE A 10 -4.20 12.99 -2.93
N PHE A 11 -5.19 12.25 -2.42
CA PHE A 11 -5.23 11.89 -1.01
C PHE A 11 -4.59 10.51 -0.84
N ILE A 12 -3.61 10.40 0.06
CA ILE A 12 -2.84 9.18 0.26
C ILE A 12 -2.95 8.75 1.73
N ALA A 13 -3.70 7.70 1.99
CA ALA A 13 -3.86 7.10 3.32
C ALA A 13 -2.85 5.96 3.51
N GLY A 14 -2.12 5.96 4.63
CA GLY A 14 -1.09 4.97 4.96
C GLY A 14 0.31 5.37 4.50
N CYS A 15 0.71 6.62 4.76
CA CYS A 15 1.98 7.19 4.29
C CYS A 15 3.18 6.94 5.22
N GLY A 16 3.00 6.45 6.44
CA GLY A 16 4.08 6.27 7.42
C GLY A 16 5.15 5.24 7.03
N GLY A 17 4.81 4.31 6.12
CA GLY A 17 5.68 3.23 5.68
C GLY A 17 6.61 3.58 4.50
N MET A 18 7.39 2.57 4.07
CA MET A 18 8.33 2.66 2.94
C MET A 18 7.66 3.10 1.63
N LEU A 19 6.47 2.56 1.38
CA LEU A 19 5.74 2.83 0.13
C LEU A 19 5.20 4.26 0.12
N GLY A 20 4.64 4.74 1.23
CA GLY A 20 4.15 6.10 1.36
C GLY A 20 5.24 7.13 1.10
N GLU A 21 6.46 6.92 1.63
CA GLU A 21 7.60 7.79 1.34
C GLU A 21 7.95 7.81 -0.16
N ALA A 22 7.96 6.64 -0.82
CA ALA A 22 8.24 6.55 -2.24
C ALA A 22 7.18 7.27 -3.09
N PHE A 23 5.91 7.13 -2.72
CA PHE A 23 4.80 7.86 -3.36
C PHE A 23 4.91 9.36 -3.12
N TYR A 24 5.14 9.81 -1.89
CA TYR A 24 5.35 11.22 -1.60
C TYR A 24 6.47 11.81 -2.47
N LYS A 25 7.65 11.19 -2.47
CA LYS A 25 8.80 11.66 -3.26
C LYS A 25 8.53 11.71 -4.77
N LYS A 26 7.70 10.80 -5.27
CA LYS A 26 7.38 10.75 -6.71
C LYS A 26 6.31 11.74 -7.10
N PHE A 27 5.26 11.89 -6.30
CA PHE A 27 4.06 12.63 -6.68
C PHE A 27 4.07 14.11 -6.24
N ASN A 28 4.76 14.48 -5.14
CA ASN A 28 4.72 15.82 -4.57
C ASN A 28 5.23 16.93 -5.49
N LYS A 29 6.00 16.59 -6.52
CA LYS A 29 6.52 17.54 -7.50
C LYS A 29 5.48 17.97 -8.53
N GLU A 30 4.53 17.11 -8.83
CA GLU A 30 3.55 17.29 -9.92
C GLU A 30 2.12 17.49 -9.39
N TYR A 31 1.82 17.02 -8.19
CA TYR A 31 0.47 16.99 -7.61
C TYR A 31 0.42 17.65 -6.23
N GLU A 32 -0.76 18.20 -5.88
CA GLU A 32 -1.06 18.58 -4.51
C GLU A 32 -1.39 17.31 -3.72
N LEU A 33 -0.66 17.05 -2.64
CA LEU A 33 -0.83 15.84 -1.84
C LEU A 33 -1.36 16.14 -0.46
N LYS A 34 -2.31 15.33 0.00
CA LYS A 34 -2.60 15.15 1.41
C LYS A 34 -2.22 13.72 1.80
N CYS A 35 -1.22 13.61 2.66
CA CYS A 35 -0.66 12.36 3.12
C CYS A 35 -1.03 12.13 4.58
N THR A 36 -1.59 10.96 4.90
CA THR A 36 -2.07 10.67 6.25
C THR A 36 -1.62 9.30 6.74
N ASP A 37 -1.43 9.18 8.05
CA ASP A 37 -1.15 7.92 8.74
C ASP A 37 -1.44 8.07 10.25
N ILE A 38 -1.55 6.95 10.97
CA ILE A 38 -1.52 6.94 12.44
C ILE A 38 -0.10 7.17 12.98
N ASP A 39 0.93 6.80 12.20
CA ASP A 39 2.35 7.03 12.49
C ASP A 39 2.83 8.30 11.79
N VAL A 40 2.70 9.45 12.46
CA VAL A 40 3.11 10.77 11.96
C VAL A 40 4.62 10.93 12.16
N ASN A 41 5.40 10.22 11.36
CA ASN A 41 6.85 10.15 11.46
C ASN A 41 7.62 11.08 10.51
N GLU A 42 6.92 11.94 9.77
CA GLU A 42 7.44 12.96 8.87
C GLU A 42 6.53 14.20 8.88
N ASP A 43 7.09 15.39 8.69
CA ASP A 43 6.37 16.68 8.76
C ASP A 43 5.27 16.84 7.68
N TRP A 44 5.34 16.07 6.60
CA TRP A 44 4.35 16.07 5.51
C TRP A 44 3.21 15.06 5.72
N ILE A 45 3.18 14.33 6.84
CA ILE A 45 2.11 13.39 7.22
C ILE A 45 1.23 14.03 8.27
N SER A 46 -0.07 14.05 8.06
CA SER A 46 -1.07 14.38 9.08
C SER A 46 -1.69 13.13 9.70
N TYR A 47 -2.13 13.23 10.95
CA TYR A 47 -2.76 12.10 11.63
C TYR A 47 -4.12 11.76 11.03
N LEU A 48 -4.32 10.49 10.72
CA LEU A 48 -5.62 9.91 10.40
C LEU A 48 -5.61 8.40 10.65
N ASP A 49 -6.59 7.88 11.39
CA ASP A 49 -6.90 6.45 11.42
C ASP A 49 -8.02 6.16 10.39
N PHE A 50 -7.66 5.60 9.25
CA PHE A 50 -8.60 5.24 8.18
C PHE A 50 -9.57 4.10 8.55
N ARG A 51 -9.42 3.49 9.75
CA ARG A 51 -10.38 2.53 10.33
C ARG A 51 -11.60 3.22 10.95
N ASP A 52 -11.50 4.51 11.21
CA ASP A 52 -12.61 5.39 11.57
C ASP A 52 -13.19 5.97 10.28
N TYR A 53 -14.37 5.47 9.90
CA TYR A 53 -15.04 5.89 8.66
C TYR A 53 -15.32 7.39 8.63
N GLU A 54 -15.87 7.93 9.72
CA GLU A 54 -16.28 9.34 9.77
C GLU A 54 -15.07 10.28 9.65
N ALA A 55 -13.98 9.98 10.37
CA ALA A 55 -12.75 10.75 10.28
C ALA A 55 -12.17 10.67 8.86
N TYR A 56 -12.14 9.48 8.28
CA TYR A 56 -11.60 9.27 6.94
C TYR A 56 -12.43 9.98 5.87
N ASN A 57 -13.75 9.81 5.90
CA ASN A 57 -14.67 10.46 4.96
C ASN A 57 -14.60 11.99 5.04
N ASN A 58 -14.64 12.54 6.25
CA ASN A 58 -14.58 13.98 6.46
C ASN A 58 -13.27 14.58 5.92
N ASP A 59 -12.15 13.90 6.15
CA ASP A 59 -10.83 14.39 5.74
C ASP A 59 -10.63 14.33 4.22
N VAL A 60 -11.07 13.24 3.57
CA VAL A 60 -11.04 13.10 2.11
C VAL A 60 -11.98 14.11 1.45
N THR A 61 -13.22 14.23 1.94
CA THR A 61 -14.23 15.16 1.39
C THR A 61 -13.78 16.61 1.51
N ALA A 62 -13.18 17.02 2.63
CA ALA A 62 -12.67 18.36 2.83
C ALA A 62 -11.51 18.70 1.87
N PHE A 63 -10.65 17.73 1.57
CA PHE A 63 -9.52 17.92 0.65
C PHE A 63 -9.93 17.96 -0.82
N LYS A 64 -11.04 17.27 -1.21
CA LYS A 64 -11.56 17.18 -2.58
C LYS A 64 -10.51 16.67 -3.57
N PRO A 65 -10.01 15.43 -3.39
CA PRO A 65 -8.98 14.88 -4.28
C PRO A 65 -9.56 14.44 -5.62
N ASP A 66 -8.68 14.32 -6.63
CA ASP A 66 -8.96 13.66 -7.91
C ASP A 66 -8.69 12.15 -7.87
N TRP A 67 -7.96 11.68 -6.86
CA TRP A 67 -7.64 10.27 -6.61
C TRP A 67 -7.55 9.99 -5.11
N LEU A 68 -8.08 8.86 -4.69
CA LEU A 68 -7.88 8.31 -3.36
C LEU A 68 -6.91 7.12 -3.42
N PHE A 69 -5.78 7.21 -2.71
CA PHE A 69 -4.80 6.12 -2.58
C PHE A 69 -4.93 5.49 -1.19
N HIS A 70 -5.25 4.20 -1.15
CA HIS A 70 -5.31 3.43 0.09
C HIS A 70 -4.10 2.47 0.15
N LEU A 71 -3.03 2.93 0.82
CA LEU A 71 -1.77 2.19 0.94
C LEU A 71 -1.63 1.46 2.27
N GLY A 72 -2.37 1.92 3.29
CA GLY A 72 -2.21 1.43 4.66
C GLY A 72 -2.65 -0.03 4.84
N ALA A 73 -1.83 -0.80 5.54
CA ALA A 73 -2.14 -2.17 5.91
C ALA A 73 -1.22 -2.66 7.04
N TYR A 74 -1.70 -3.57 7.86
CA TYR A 74 -0.80 -4.42 8.65
C TYR A 74 -0.12 -5.43 7.74
N THR A 75 1.22 -5.47 7.78
CA THR A 75 2.07 -6.29 6.90
C THR A 75 3.07 -7.15 7.67
N ASP A 76 3.02 -7.15 8.98
CA ASP A 76 3.75 -8.08 9.83
C ASP A 76 2.97 -9.38 9.91
N LEU A 77 3.55 -10.47 9.37
CA LEU A 77 2.85 -11.75 9.25
C LEU A 77 2.54 -12.36 10.61
N GLU A 78 3.48 -12.30 11.55
CA GLU A 78 3.32 -12.84 12.90
C GLU A 78 2.23 -12.07 13.66
N TYR A 79 2.29 -10.73 13.60
CA TYR A 79 1.24 -9.90 14.17
C TYR A 79 -0.15 -10.25 13.60
N CYS A 80 -0.24 -10.42 12.29
CA CYS A 80 -1.50 -10.74 11.62
C CYS A 80 -2.06 -12.09 12.04
N GLU A 81 -1.21 -13.09 12.26
CA GLU A 81 -1.66 -14.42 12.76
C GLU A 81 -2.17 -14.33 14.20
N LEU A 82 -1.48 -13.62 15.07
CA LEU A 82 -1.83 -13.48 16.49
C LEU A 82 -3.01 -12.53 16.73
N ASN A 83 -3.24 -11.55 15.81
CA ASN A 83 -4.23 -10.49 15.96
C ASN A 83 -5.19 -10.45 14.75
N SER A 84 -5.78 -11.60 14.38
CA SER A 84 -6.57 -11.73 13.16
C SER A 84 -7.72 -10.72 13.07
N LYS A 85 -8.47 -10.50 14.17
CA LYS A 85 -9.59 -9.55 14.20
C LYS A 85 -9.16 -8.12 13.84
N ASP A 86 -8.06 -7.64 14.42
CA ASP A 86 -7.53 -6.32 14.12
C ASP A 86 -6.94 -6.24 12.71
N THR A 87 -6.33 -7.34 12.24
CA THR A 87 -5.84 -7.49 10.87
C THR A 87 -6.96 -7.33 9.86
N TYR A 88 -8.09 -8.00 10.02
CA TYR A 88 -9.23 -7.85 9.10
C TYR A 88 -9.85 -6.45 9.19
N LYS A 89 -9.95 -5.87 10.39
CA LYS A 89 -10.41 -4.49 10.55
C LYS A 89 -9.54 -3.51 9.74
N THR A 90 -8.21 -3.70 9.79
CA THR A 90 -7.26 -2.81 9.10
C THR A 90 -7.12 -3.11 7.61
N ASN A 91 -7.03 -4.40 7.20
CA ASN A 91 -6.71 -4.77 5.83
C ASN A 91 -7.92 -5.02 4.93
N THR A 92 -9.12 -5.17 5.53
CA THR A 92 -10.36 -5.46 4.80
C THR A 92 -11.42 -4.39 5.03
N GLU A 93 -11.81 -4.13 6.30
CA GLU A 93 -12.91 -3.21 6.58
C GLU A 93 -12.54 -1.77 6.18
N SER A 94 -11.33 -1.32 6.44
CA SER A 94 -10.89 0.01 6.02
C SER A 94 -10.87 0.19 4.49
N VAL A 95 -10.66 -0.89 3.73
CA VAL A 95 -10.76 -0.87 2.27
C VAL A 95 -12.20 -0.64 1.82
N LYS A 96 -13.18 -1.20 2.54
CA LYS A 96 -14.60 -0.91 2.27
C LYS A 96 -14.91 0.56 2.48
N HIS A 97 -14.34 1.19 3.52
CA HIS A 97 -14.45 2.64 3.74
C HIS A 97 -13.89 3.42 2.54
N ALA A 98 -12.69 3.06 2.09
CA ALA A 98 -12.06 3.73 0.95
C ALA A 98 -12.89 3.60 -0.34
N VAL A 99 -13.45 2.41 -0.62
CA VAL A 99 -14.34 2.17 -1.77
C VAL A 99 -15.60 3.00 -1.68
N GLN A 100 -16.24 3.04 -0.51
CA GLN A 100 -17.45 3.82 -0.29
C GLN A 100 -17.18 5.31 -0.55
N ILE A 101 -16.14 5.88 0.06
CA ILE A 101 -15.74 7.27 -0.09
C ILE A 101 -15.43 7.60 -1.56
N ALA A 102 -14.63 6.75 -2.23
CA ALA A 102 -14.28 6.96 -3.64
C ALA A 102 -15.52 6.96 -4.54
N ASN A 103 -16.46 6.04 -4.31
CA ASN A 103 -17.71 5.95 -5.06
C ASN A 103 -18.64 7.15 -4.82
N GLU A 104 -18.77 7.63 -3.58
CA GLU A 104 -19.57 8.81 -3.22
C GLU A 104 -19.04 10.07 -3.85
N LEU A 105 -17.71 10.23 -3.87
CA LEU A 105 -17.05 11.38 -4.49
C LEU A 105 -16.85 11.22 -6.01
N SER A 106 -17.16 10.05 -6.58
CA SER A 106 -16.95 9.73 -7.99
C SER A 106 -15.50 9.93 -8.44
N ILE A 107 -14.55 9.48 -7.61
CA ILE A 107 -13.10 9.52 -7.86
C ILE A 107 -12.51 8.10 -7.93
N PRO A 108 -11.44 7.87 -8.71
CA PRO A 108 -10.78 6.59 -8.78
C PRO A 108 -10.03 6.25 -7.48
N LEU A 109 -10.01 4.95 -7.14
CA LEU A 109 -9.30 4.38 -6.00
C LEU A 109 -8.05 3.64 -6.45
N LEU A 110 -6.88 3.99 -5.91
CA LEU A 110 -5.69 3.13 -5.97
C LEU A 110 -5.65 2.23 -4.72
N TYR A 111 -5.64 0.93 -4.93
CA TYR A 111 -5.46 -0.07 -3.88
C TYR A 111 -4.18 -0.88 -4.09
N ILE A 112 -3.39 -1.01 -3.04
CA ILE A 112 -2.18 -1.84 -3.08
C ILE A 112 -2.49 -3.19 -2.46
N SER A 113 -2.53 -4.21 -3.31
CA SER A 113 -2.65 -5.61 -2.92
C SER A 113 -1.28 -6.27 -2.81
N THR A 114 -1.23 -7.59 -2.77
CA THR A 114 0.01 -8.35 -2.53
C THR A 114 0.08 -9.60 -3.40
N ALA A 115 1.29 -9.95 -3.86
CA ALA A 115 1.56 -11.27 -4.44
C ALA A 115 1.37 -12.42 -3.42
N GLY A 116 1.36 -12.11 -2.11
CA GLY A 116 1.10 -13.08 -1.05
C GLY A 116 -0.30 -13.69 -1.05
N ILE A 117 -1.21 -13.27 -1.95
CA ILE A 117 -2.51 -13.94 -2.17
C ILE A 117 -2.37 -15.30 -2.88
N PHE A 118 -1.21 -15.62 -3.42
CA PHE A 118 -0.92 -16.88 -4.08
C PHE A 118 -0.23 -17.88 -3.13
N ASP A 119 -0.41 -19.15 -3.38
CA ASP A 119 0.05 -20.24 -2.52
C ASP A 119 1.48 -20.76 -2.82
N GLY A 120 2.16 -20.18 -3.83
CA GLY A 120 3.52 -20.56 -4.20
C GLY A 120 3.66 -21.92 -4.89
N LYS A 121 2.57 -22.53 -5.36
CA LYS A 121 2.63 -23.87 -6.02
C LYS A 121 2.95 -23.81 -7.52
N LYS A 122 2.97 -22.61 -8.10
CA LYS A 122 3.29 -22.38 -9.51
C LYS A 122 4.58 -21.56 -9.61
N ASP A 123 5.35 -21.80 -10.65
CA ASP A 123 6.57 -21.04 -10.94
C ASP A 123 6.26 -19.57 -11.31
N VAL A 124 5.12 -19.32 -11.96
CA VAL A 124 4.69 -17.99 -12.40
C VAL A 124 3.22 -17.78 -12.09
N TYR A 125 2.91 -16.60 -11.59
CA TYR A 125 1.54 -16.10 -11.40
C TYR A 125 1.36 -14.80 -12.19
N ASP A 126 0.18 -14.64 -12.76
CA ASP A 126 -0.28 -13.43 -13.45
C ASP A 126 -1.61 -12.95 -12.85
N GLU A 127 -2.18 -11.89 -13.43
CA GLU A 127 -3.44 -11.30 -12.98
C GLU A 127 -4.63 -12.25 -13.13
N SER A 128 -4.57 -13.21 -14.08
CA SER A 128 -5.62 -14.21 -14.31
C SER A 128 -5.52 -15.43 -13.38
N SER A 129 -4.42 -15.58 -12.68
CA SER A 129 -4.17 -16.69 -11.76
C SER A 129 -5.11 -16.65 -10.56
N THR A 130 -5.74 -17.78 -10.25
CA THR A 130 -6.68 -17.91 -9.13
C THR A 130 -5.95 -17.74 -7.80
N PRO A 131 -6.31 -16.76 -6.95
CA PRO A 131 -5.75 -16.61 -5.62
C PRO A 131 -6.08 -17.78 -4.69
N ASN A 132 -5.11 -18.19 -3.88
CA ASN A 132 -5.27 -19.15 -2.80
C ASN A 132 -4.49 -18.69 -1.56
N PRO A 133 -4.97 -17.65 -0.86
CA PRO A 133 -4.23 -17.02 0.23
C PRO A 133 -4.09 -17.95 1.44
N ILE A 134 -2.85 -18.05 1.94
CA ILE A 134 -2.50 -18.76 3.16
C ILE A 134 -2.27 -17.73 4.27
N GLY A 135 -2.77 -18.00 5.48
CA GLY A 135 -2.61 -17.08 6.62
C GLY A 135 -3.51 -15.85 6.59
N HIS A 136 -3.61 -15.19 7.74
CA HIS A 136 -4.55 -14.08 7.94
C HIS A 136 -4.16 -12.82 7.18
N TYR A 137 -2.87 -12.51 7.07
CA TYR A 137 -2.41 -11.38 6.25
C TYR A 137 -2.89 -11.51 4.80
N ALA A 138 -2.55 -12.62 4.15
CA ALA A 138 -2.87 -12.85 2.75
C ALA A 138 -4.40 -12.85 2.51
N ARG A 139 -5.15 -13.54 3.38
CA ARG A 139 -6.61 -13.60 3.31
C ARG A 139 -7.25 -12.22 3.48
N SER A 140 -6.80 -11.43 4.46
CA SER A 140 -7.33 -10.09 4.71
C SER A 140 -7.07 -9.13 3.54
N LYS A 141 -5.87 -9.21 2.92
CA LYS A 141 -5.54 -8.42 1.73
C LYS A 141 -6.35 -8.85 0.52
N TYR A 142 -6.53 -10.16 0.32
CA TYR A 142 -7.34 -10.69 -0.77
C TYR A 142 -8.82 -10.32 -0.64
N LEU A 143 -9.38 -10.36 0.56
CA LEU A 143 -10.76 -9.91 0.79
C LEU A 143 -10.95 -8.43 0.50
N GLY A 144 -9.96 -7.59 0.82
CA GLY A 144 -9.95 -6.18 0.42
C GLY A 144 -9.90 -6.02 -1.11
N GLU A 145 -9.00 -6.74 -1.79
CA GLU A 145 -8.89 -6.74 -3.26
C GLU A 145 -10.22 -7.16 -3.92
N LYS A 146 -10.78 -8.27 -3.47
CA LYS A 146 -12.05 -8.77 -3.98
C LYS A 146 -13.16 -7.74 -3.80
N TYR A 147 -13.23 -7.09 -2.64
CA TYR A 147 -14.23 -6.05 -2.39
C TYR A 147 -14.06 -4.84 -3.34
N VAL A 148 -12.82 -4.41 -3.61
CA VAL A 148 -12.55 -3.35 -4.60
C VAL A 148 -13.06 -3.75 -5.98
N ILE A 149 -12.71 -4.96 -6.46
CA ILE A 149 -13.14 -5.47 -7.78
C ILE A 149 -14.67 -5.52 -7.91
N GLU A 150 -15.36 -5.94 -6.85
CA GLU A 150 -16.81 -6.15 -6.89
C GLU A 150 -17.62 -4.84 -6.68
N ASN A 151 -17.05 -3.83 -6.02
CA ASN A 151 -17.83 -2.68 -5.53
C ASN A 151 -17.29 -1.31 -5.94
N ALA A 152 -16.00 -1.15 -6.32
CA ALA A 152 -15.50 0.13 -6.74
C ALA A 152 -15.93 0.45 -8.19
N LYS A 153 -16.35 1.70 -8.44
CA LYS A 153 -16.77 2.14 -9.77
C LYS A 153 -15.57 2.39 -10.69
N ASP A 154 -14.49 2.90 -10.12
CA ASP A 154 -13.26 3.23 -10.83
C ASP A 154 -12.06 2.92 -9.91
N TYR A 155 -11.15 2.07 -10.36
CA TYR A 155 -10.04 1.62 -9.54
C TYR A 155 -8.81 1.21 -10.33
N LEU A 156 -7.67 1.26 -9.65
CA LEU A 156 -6.41 0.63 -10.06
C LEU A 156 -5.91 -0.23 -8.89
N ILE A 157 -5.75 -1.53 -9.12
CA ILE A 157 -5.15 -2.45 -8.15
C ILE A 157 -3.74 -2.81 -8.61
N CYS A 158 -2.77 -2.69 -7.71
CA CYS A 158 -1.40 -3.12 -7.97
C CYS A 158 -0.98 -4.14 -6.90
N ARG A 159 -0.67 -5.38 -7.32
CA ARG A 159 -0.14 -6.43 -6.46
C ARG A 159 1.37 -6.25 -6.30
N ALA A 160 1.83 -6.07 -5.09
CA ALA A 160 3.25 -5.92 -4.77
C ALA A 160 3.83 -7.22 -4.22
N GLY A 161 5.07 -7.52 -4.59
CA GLY A 161 5.85 -8.62 -4.01
C GLY A 161 6.54 -8.22 -2.71
N TRP A 162 7.74 -8.74 -2.47
CA TRP A 162 8.55 -8.43 -1.29
C TRP A 162 9.12 -7.02 -1.39
N MET A 163 8.44 -6.07 -0.74
CA MET A 163 8.84 -4.67 -0.79
C MET A 163 10.15 -4.42 -0.05
N MET A 164 11.01 -3.59 -0.67
CA MET A 164 12.22 -3.01 -0.08
C MET A 164 12.31 -1.53 -0.43
N GLY A 165 12.86 -0.71 0.47
CA GLY A 165 13.03 0.74 0.26
C GLY A 165 12.89 1.53 1.55
N GLY A 166 12.89 2.88 1.46
CA GLY A 166 12.76 3.76 2.63
C GLY A 166 13.98 3.79 3.56
N GLY A 167 15.08 3.09 3.20
CA GLY A 167 16.31 3.05 3.97
C GLY A 167 16.15 2.46 5.37
N GLN A 168 17.15 2.65 6.23
CA GLN A 168 17.20 2.03 7.55
C GLN A 168 16.06 2.45 8.49
N LYS A 169 15.53 3.65 8.31
CA LYS A 169 14.48 4.22 9.19
C LYS A 169 13.13 3.55 8.97
N LYS A 170 12.76 3.27 7.71
CA LYS A 170 11.42 2.79 7.34
C LYS A 170 11.38 1.33 6.89
N ASP A 171 12.49 0.80 6.36
CA ASP A 171 12.58 -0.61 5.97
C ASP A 171 12.78 -1.49 7.22
N LYS A 172 11.71 -2.15 7.65
CA LYS A 172 11.72 -3.14 8.75
C LYS A 172 11.72 -4.58 8.21
N LYS A 173 11.97 -4.76 6.90
CA LYS A 173 11.86 -6.05 6.21
C LYS A 173 13.22 -6.75 6.04
N PHE A 174 13.23 -7.78 5.21
CA PHE A 174 14.32 -8.72 5.04
C PHE A 174 15.67 -8.03 4.76
N VAL A 175 15.73 -7.16 3.75
CA VAL A 175 17.00 -6.52 3.32
C VAL A 175 17.63 -5.74 4.46
N ASN A 176 16.86 -4.90 5.15
CA ASN A 176 17.41 -4.12 6.25
C ASN A 176 17.78 -4.99 7.47
N LYS A 177 17.03 -6.05 7.75
CA LYS A 177 17.36 -7.01 8.81
C LYS A 177 18.71 -7.69 8.55
N ILE A 178 19.01 -8.04 7.30
CA ILE A 178 20.31 -8.63 6.92
C ILE A 178 21.43 -7.60 7.04
N ILE A 179 21.24 -6.41 6.47
CA ILE A 179 22.22 -5.31 6.56
C ILE A 179 22.55 -4.99 8.02
N LYS A 180 21.54 -4.96 8.89
CA LYS A 180 21.74 -4.71 10.33
C LYS A 180 22.62 -5.78 10.96
N GLN A 181 22.34 -7.06 10.72
CA GLN A 181 23.13 -8.17 11.26
C GLN A 181 24.60 -8.11 10.81
N ILE A 182 24.85 -7.80 9.52
CA ILE A 182 26.21 -7.62 8.97
C ILE A 182 26.92 -6.45 9.67
N LYS A 183 26.24 -5.32 9.84
CA LYS A 183 26.81 -4.14 10.53
C LYS A 183 27.09 -4.41 12.01
N GLU A 184 26.32 -5.27 12.66
CA GLU A 184 26.54 -5.73 14.03
C GLU A 184 27.70 -6.74 14.14
N GLY A 185 28.36 -7.08 13.04
CA GLY A 185 29.54 -7.95 13.00
C GLY A 185 29.20 -9.46 13.04
N LYS A 186 27.97 -9.86 12.77
CA LYS A 186 27.61 -11.28 12.65
C LYS A 186 28.38 -11.88 11.48
N LYS A 187 29.13 -12.97 11.75
CA LYS A 187 29.91 -13.71 10.75
C LYS A 187 29.07 -14.75 10.01
N GLU A 188 27.96 -15.17 10.58
CA GLU A 188 27.06 -16.17 10.03
C GLU A 188 25.64 -15.62 10.02
N LEU A 189 24.91 -15.87 8.94
CA LEU A 189 23.52 -15.50 8.75
C LEU A 189 22.69 -16.76 8.49
N TYR A 190 21.63 -16.95 9.26
CA TYR A 190 20.67 -18.04 9.06
C TYR A 190 19.47 -17.47 8.30
N ILE A 191 19.31 -17.92 7.06
CA ILE A 191 18.27 -17.45 6.13
C ILE A 191 17.46 -18.65 5.69
N VAL A 192 16.12 -18.49 5.65
CA VAL A 192 15.24 -19.50 5.08
C VAL A 192 15.49 -19.63 3.57
N ASP A 193 15.52 -20.84 3.05
CA ASP A 193 15.77 -21.15 1.64
C ASP A 193 14.57 -21.80 0.94
N ASP A 194 13.45 -21.94 1.65
CA ASP A 194 12.20 -22.55 1.20
C ASP A 194 11.11 -21.52 0.81
N LYS A 195 11.48 -20.26 0.67
CA LYS A 195 10.55 -19.18 0.32
C LYS A 195 11.03 -18.40 -0.88
N ASP A 196 10.31 -18.58 -1.98
CA ASP A 196 10.51 -17.81 -3.19
C ASP A 196 9.62 -16.56 -3.21
N GLY A 197 10.08 -15.51 -3.85
CA GLY A 197 9.32 -14.27 -3.98
C GLY A 197 9.99 -13.24 -4.88
N THR A 198 9.18 -12.33 -5.40
CA THR A 198 9.64 -11.26 -6.28
C THR A 198 9.96 -10.01 -5.46
N PRO A 199 11.22 -9.53 -5.46
CA PRO A 199 11.56 -8.28 -4.80
C PRO A 199 10.90 -7.10 -5.53
N THR A 200 10.35 -6.17 -4.74
CA THR A 200 9.67 -4.97 -5.25
C THR A 200 10.31 -3.73 -4.64
N TYR A 201 11.06 -2.97 -5.45
CA TYR A 201 11.65 -1.71 -5.00
C TYR A 201 10.61 -0.60 -5.01
N THR A 202 10.35 0.00 -3.84
CA THR A 202 9.24 0.94 -3.64
C THR A 202 9.30 2.17 -4.55
N ILE A 203 10.51 2.68 -4.88
CA ILE A 203 10.67 3.83 -5.76
C ILE A 203 10.28 3.49 -7.20
N ASP A 204 10.67 2.31 -7.71
CA ASP A 204 10.29 1.90 -9.06
C ASP A 204 8.81 1.53 -9.13
N PHE A 205 8.27 0.93 -8.07
CA PHE A 205 6.85 0.69 -7.95
C PHE A 205 6.05 2.01 -8.04
N ALA A 206 6.44 3.04 -7.27
CA ALA A 206 5.79 4.35 -7.33
C ALA A 206 5.90 5.03 -8.72
N LYS A 207 7.04 4.88 -9.42
CA LYS A 207 7.21 5.37 -10.79
C LYS A 207 6.25 4.67 -11.77
N ASN A 208 6.14 3.34 -11.68
CA ASN A 208 5.27 2.57 -12.55
C ASN A 208 3.79 2.89 -12.31
N VAL A 209 3.36 2.97 -11.04
CA VAL A 209 1.99 3.41 -10.69
C VAL A 209 1.71 4.80 -11.25
N HIS A 210 2.67 5.74 -11.14
CA HIS A 210 2.52 7.06 -11.74
C HIS A 210 2.34 7.01 -13.28
N LEU A 211 3.07 6.14 -13.97
CA LEU A 211 2.90 5.94 -15.41
C LEU A 211 1.52 5.35 -15.74
N MET A 212 1.04 4.38 -14.97
CA MET A 212 -0.31 3.82 -15.14
C MET A 212 -1.39 4.90 -14.99
N ILE A 213 -1.31 5.74 -13.95
CA ILE A 213 -2.25 6.84 -13.72
C ILE A 213 -2.18 7.87 -14.85
N LYS A 214 -0.98 8.23 -15.33
CA LYS A 214 -0.83 9.15 -16.48
C LYS A 214 -1.43 8.62 -17.78
N ASN A 215 -1.44 7.30 -17.96
CA ASN A 215 -2.02 6.63 -19.12
C ASN A 215 -3.49 6.22 -18.90
N ASN A 216 -4.12 6.65 -17.81
CA ASN A 216 -5.50 6.32 -17.44
C ASN A 216 -5.78 4.81 -17.41
N LEU A 217 -4.80 4.01 -16.95
CA LEU A 217 -5.00 2.57 -16.80
C LEU A 217 -5.87 2.31 -15.56
N GLN A 218 -6.74 1.32 -15.66
CA GLN A 218 -7.71 0.92 -14.66
C GLN A 218 -7.76 -0.60 -14.54
N GLY A 219 -8.35 -1.09 -13.46
CA GLY A 219 -8.51 -2.52 -13.20
C GLY A 219 -7.35 -3.10 -12.37
N LEU A 220 -7.05 -4.37 -12.61
CA LEU A 220 -6.01 -5.13 -11.93
C LEU A 220 -4.84 -5.34 -12.87
#